data_8ff61637751ff8fa7819eaba21fcc337
#
_entry.id   8ff61637751ff8fa7819eaba21fcc337
#
_cell.length_a   1.000
_cell.length_b   1.000
_cell.length_c   1.000
_cell.angle_alpha   90.00
_cell.angle_beta   90.00
_cell.angle_gamma   90.00
#
_symmetry.space_group_name_H-M   'P 1'
#
loop_
_entity.id
_entity.type
_entity.pdbx_description
1 polymer ?
#
loop_
_entity_poly.entity_id
_entity_poly.type
_entity_poly.pdbx_seq_one_letter_code
_entity_poly.pdbx_strand_id
1 'polypeptide(L)'
;MRLPCLLKPIDSDELEAAIQKAIERISPSSPTTTAPNLEQLLEYLSGAIPTPHYRERFLVSRRDEYITIEVQNVCFIHSQQNITRLYLTDGTSATIPSTLDQLEKEMNPTSFFRANRQHMIQVGHIKKVSNWFNYKLKVEMNGYPQEEILISREKAATFKKWLDR
;
A
#
# COMPACT_ATOMS: atom_id res chain seq x y z
N MET A 1 -54.65 -9.34 -21.23
CA MET A 1 -54.33 -8.96 -19.88
C MET A 1 -53.19 -7.97 -19.86
N ARG A 2 -53.46 -6.88 -19.30
CA ARG A 2 -52.53 -5.84 -19.37
C ARG A 2 -51.70 -5.86 -18.12
N LEU A 3 -50.41 -6.07 -18.30
CA LEU A 3 -49.50 -5.80 -17.22
C LEU A 3 -49.68 -4.35 -16.84
N PRO A 4 -50.08 -4.11 -15.63
CA PRO A 4 -50.11 -2.75 -15.18
C PRO A 4 -48.75 -2.15 -15.47
N CYS A 5 -48.78 -1.02 -15.81
CA CYS A 5 -47.61 -0.18 -16.05
C CYS A 5 -46.73 -0.12 -14.83
N LEU A 6 -46.42 -1.24 -14.28
CA LEU A 6 -45.51 -1.42 -13.16
C LEU A 6 -44.11 -0.93 -13.44
N LEU A 7 -43.79 -0.87 -14.71
CA LEU A 7 -42.53 -0.34 -15.20
C LEU A 7 -42.65 1.13 -15.59
N LYS A 8 -43.77 1.68 -15.34
CA LYS A 8 -43.93 3.10 -15.55
C LYS A 8 -43.12 3.89 -14.62
N PRO A 9 -42.91 5.11 -15.08
CA PRO A 9 -41.99 5.96 -14.36
C PRO A 9 -42.32 5.87 -12.88
N ILE A 10 -41.30 5.54 -12.14
CA ILE A 10 -41.32 5.62 -10.70
C ILE A 10 -41.93 6.91 -10.36
N ASP A 11 -43.05 6.88 -9.69
CA ASP A 11 -43.72 8.11 -9.30
C ASP A 11 -42.75 8.96 -8.52
N SER A 12 -42.49 10.11 -9.03
CA SER A 12 -41.56 11.05 -8.39
C SER A 12 -41.94 11.30 -6.94
N ASP A 13 -43.23 11.17 -6.63
CA ASP A 13 -43.75 11.29 -5.28
C ASP A 13 -43.31 10.16 -4.36
N GLU A 14 -43.22 8.93 -4.85
CA GLU A 14 -42.68 7.80 -4.07
C GLU A 14 -41.18 7.94 -3.83
N LEU A 15 -40.46 8.43 -4.81
CA LEU A 15 -39.06 8.69 -4.68
C LEU A 15 -38.73 9.79 -3.68
N GLU A 16 -39.52 10.90 -3.73
CA GLU A 16 -39.40 12.00 -2.76
C GLU A 16 -39.75 11.53 -1.35
N ALA A 17 -40.80 10.72 -1.21
CA ALA A 17 -41.18 10.17 0.08
C ALA A 17 -40.13 9.24 0.66
N ALA A 18 -39.46 8.44 -0.19
CA ALA A 18 -38.38 7.57 0.22
C ALA A 18 -37.15 8.38 0.66
N ILE A 19 -36.83 9.45 -0.05
CA ILE A 19 -35.73 10.34 0.29
C ILE A 19 -36.01 11.10 1.59
N GLN A 20 -37.22 11.59 1.79
CA GLN A 20 -37.62 12.27 3.03
C GLN A 20 -37.59 11.32 4.23
N LYS A 21 -38.07 10.08 4.09
CA LYS A 21 -37.96 9.06 5.13
C LYS A 21 -36.50 8.72 5.46
N ALA A 22 -35.64 8.71 4.48
CA ALA A 22 -34.20 8.50 4.70
C ALA A 22 -33.59 9.68 5.46
N ILE A 23 -33.99 10.88 5.13
CA ILE A 23 -33.54 12.10 5.82
C ILE A 23 -34.05 12.13 7.26
N GLU A 24 -35.33 11.78 7.49
CA GLU A 24 -35.88 11.71 8.83
C GLU A 24 -35.21 10.67 9.73
N ARG A 25 -34.78 9.56 9.16
CA ARG A 25 -34.01 8.55 9.88
C ARG A 25 -32.59 8.98 10.21
N ILE A 26 -32.05 9.89 9.45
CA ILE A 26 -30.70 10.45 9.64
C ILE A 26 -30.71 11.66 10.58
N SER A 27 -31.88 12.22 10.86
CA SER A 27 -31.99 13.28 11.85
C SER A 27 -31.80 12.71 13.26
N PRO A 28 -30.65 12.89 13.88
CA PRO A 28 -30.49 12.48 15.25
C PRO A 28 -31.29 13.40 16.15
N SER A 29 -32.20 12.84 16.87
CA SER A 29 -32.86 13.53 17.98
C SER A 29 -31.91 13.66 19.17
N SER A 30 -30.77 14.25 18.96
CA SER A 30 -29.88 14.68 20.03
C SER A 30 -28.92 15.74 19.51
N PRO A 31 -28.87 16.88 20.15
CA PRO A 31 -27.94 17.94 19.80
C PRO A 31 -26.57 17.63 20.38
N THR A 32 -25.90 16.68 19.87
CA THR A 32 -24.44 16.56 20.06
C THR A 32 -23.81 16.76 18.72
N THR A 33 -23.38 17.94 18.56
CA THR A 33 -22.57 18.52 17.52
C THR A 33 -21.43 17.60 17.09
N THR A 34 -21.71 16.70 16.19
CA THR A 34 -20.65 16.20 15.31
C THR A 34 -21.29 16.21 13.94
N ALA A 35 -21.05 17.28 13.21
CA ALA A 35 -21.36 17.31 11.80
C ALA A 35 -20.82 16.01 11.22
N PRO A 36 -21.62 15.21 10.49
CA PRO A 36 -21.08 14.10 9.75
C PRO A 36 -19.96 14.68 8.90
N ASN A 37 -18.78 14.19 9.15
CA ASN A 37 -17.58 14.68 8.51
C ASN A 37 -17.87 14.69 7.02
N LEU A 38 -17.83 15.86 6.42
CA LEU A 38 -18.06 16.04 4.99
C LEU A 38 -17.16 15.10 4.17
N GLU A 39 -16.02 14.73 4.76
CA GLU A 39 -15.09 13.75 4.24
C GLU A 39 -15.70 12.34 4.21
N GLN A 40 -16.43 11.93 5.23
CA GLN A 40 -17.12 10.63 5.24
C GLN A 40 -18.26 10.57 4.23
N LEU A 41 -18.96 11.66 4.03
CA LEU A 41 -20.00 11.76 3.00
C LEU A 41 -19.41 11.77 1.59
N LEU A 42 -18.28 12.43 1.40
CA LEU A 42 -17.55 12.40 0.14
C LEU A 42 -16.97 11.02 -0.15
N GLU A 43 -16.50 10.31 0.86
CA GLU A 43 -16.09 8.90 0.75
C GLU A 43 -17.27 7.99 0.34
N TYR A 44 -18.44 8.23 0.89
CA TYR A 44 -19.63 7.44 0.56
C TYR A 44 -20.18 7.74 -0.83
N LEU A 45 -20.06 8.98 -1.29
CA LEU A 45 -20.54 9.41 -2.60
C LEU A 45 -19.56 9.17 -3.74
N SER A 46 -18.26 9.11 -3.43
CA SER A 46 -17.24 8.83 -4.44
C SER A 46 -17.10 7.32 -4.73
N GLY A 47 -18.02 6.48 -4.19
CA GLY A 47 -17.97 5.03 -4.39
C GLY A 47 -16.60 4.53 -4.04
N ALA A 48 -16.25 4.67 -2.78
CA ALA A 48 -14.95 4.37 -2.18
C ALA A 48 -14.02 3.60 -3.09
N ILE A 49 -13.21 4.28 -3.86
CA ILE A 49 -11.96 3.68 -4.29
C ILE A 49 -11.20 3.53 -2.98
N PRO A 50 -11.04 2.33 -2.44
CA PRO A 50 -10.26 2.17 -1.24
C PRO A 50 -8.88 2.71 -1.57
N THR A 51 -8.55 3.87 -1.01
CA THR A 51 -7.17 4.34 -1.08
C THR A 51 -6.33 3.23 -0.46
N PRO A 52 -5.46 2.60 -1.21
CA PRO A 52 -4.70 1.49 -0.68
C PRO A 52 -3.89 2.02 0.50
N HIS A 53 -4.30 1.60 1.69
CA HIS A 53 -3.55 1.90 2.90
C HIS A 53 -2.29 1.05 2.87
N TYR A 54 -1.20 1.65 2.46
CA TYR A 54 0.10 1.01 2.53
C TYR A 54 0.63 1.05 3.96
N ARG A 55 1.43 0.08 4.29
CA ARG A 55 2.08 0.02 5.59
C ARG A 55 3.05 1.20 5.74
N GLU A 56 2.93 1.91 6.84
CA GLU A 56 3.79 3.05 7.18
C GLU A 56 4.86 2.70 8.22
N ARG A 57 4.59 1.68 9.03
CA ARG A 57 5.46 1.30 10.14
C ARG A 57 5.51 -0.21 10.32
N PHE A 58 6.63 -0.69 10.80
CA PHE A 58 6.82 -2.06 11.28
C PHE A 58 6.92 -2.06 12.79
N LEU A 59 6.19 -2.95 13.43
CA LEU A 59 6.37 -3.26 14.84
C LEU A 59 7.27 -4.47 14.94
N VAL A 60 8.44 -4.30 15.48
CA VAL A 60 9.45 -5.35 15.60
C VAL A 60 9.72 -5.65 17.07
N SER A 61 9.66 -6.92 17.40
CA SER A 61 10.08 -7.40 18.73
C SER A 61 11.60 -7.50 18.78
N ARG A 62 12.20 -6.84 19.74
CA ARG A 62 13.63 -6.90 20.00
C ARG A 62 13.86 -7.20 21.48
N ARG A 63 14.25 -8.44 21.76
CA ARG A 63 14.37 -8.96 23.13
C ARG A 63 13.04 -8.82 23.88
N ASP A 64 12.95 -7.95 24.87
CA ASP A 64 11.76 -7.72 25.71
C ASP A 64 11.01 -6.43 25.33
N GLU A 65 11.39 -5.78 24.23
CA GLU A 65 10.83 -4.50 23.81
C GLU A 65 10.24 -4.60 22.40
N TYR A 66 9.26 -3.77 22.15
CA TYR A 66 8.73 -3.54 20.80
C TYR A 66 9.21 -2.19 20.30
N ILE A 67 9.87 -2.20 19.16
CA ILE A 67 10.31 -0.98 18.49
C ILE A 67 9.50 -0.77 17.23
N THR A 68 9.19 0.49 16.95
CA THR A 68 8.52 0.89 15.71
C THR A 68 9.56 1.38 14.72
N ILE A 69 9.55 0.82 13.53
CA ILE A 69 10.43 1.20 12.43
C ILE A 69 9.56 1.81 11.32
N GLU A 70 9.85 3.05 10.97
CA GLU A 70 9.19 3.70 9.86
C GLU A 70 9.65 3.11 8.53
N VAL A 71 8.71 2.89 7.62
CA VAL A 71 8.97 2.29 6.31
C VAL A 71 9.97 3.11 5.51
N GLN A 72 9.96 4.43 5.64
CA GLN A 72 10.90 5.34 4.98
C GLN A 72 12.37 5.11 5.38
N ASN A 73 12.61 4.56 6.56
CA ASN A 73 13.95 4.25 7.06
C ASN A 73 14.46 2.87 6.60
N VAL A 74 13.65 2.11 5.90
CA VAL A 74 14.02 0.79 5.37
C VAL A 74 14.68 0.96 4.01
N CYS A 75 15.95 0.61 3.89
CA CYS A 75 16.69 0.65 2.63
C CYS A 75 16.25 -0.47 1.69
N PHE A 76 16.24 -1.67 2.20
CA PHE A 76 15.80 -2.86 1.48
C PHE A 76 15.38 -3.96 2.46
N ILE A 77 14.71 -4.94 1.93
CA ILE A 77 14.24 -6.10 2.68
C ILE A 77 14.83 -7.35 2.04
N HIS A 78 15.43 -8.20 2.83
CA HIS A 78 16.01 -9.46 2.40
C HIS A 78 15.34 -10.63 3.10
N SER A 79 14.94 -11.63 2.33
CA SER A 79 14.38 -12.88 2.85
C SER A 79 15.22 -14.05 2.43
N GLN A 80 15.70 -14.79 3.41
CA GLN A 80 16.50 -15.99 3.22
C GLN A 80 16.09 -17.03 4.24
N GLN A 81 15.93 -18.28 3.81
CA GLN A 81 15.55 -19.40 4.70
C GLN A 81 14.30 -19.10 5.58
N ASN A 82 13.28 -18.50 4.99
CA ASN A 82 12.06 -18.07 5.67
C ASN A 82 12.24 -16.99 6.77
N ILE A 83 13.42 -16.41 6.83
CA ILE A 83 13.70 -15.27 7.72
C ILE A 83 13.73 -14.00 6.88
N THR A 84 12.85 -13.07 7.19
CA THR A 84 12.79 -11.76 6.54
C THR A 84 13.42 -10.71 7.45
N ARG A 85 14.39 -9.97 6.90
CA ARG A 85 15.08 -8.89 7.60
C ARG A 85 14.91 -7.57 6.88
N LEU A 86 14.64 -6.55 7.67
CA LEU A 86 14.66 -5.15 7.25
C LEU A 86 16.06 -4.62 7.45
N TYR A 87 16.63 -3.98 6.44
CA TYR A 87 17.90 -3.26 6.53
C TYR A 87 17.63 -1.77 6.52
N LEU A 88 18.11 -1.09 7.56
CA LEU A 88 17.76 0.30 7.85
C LEU A 88 18.87 1.27 7.43
N THR A 89 18.51 2.53 7.32
CA THR A 89 19.44 3.62 6.95
C THR A 89 20.57 3.84 7.95
N ASP A 90 20.36 3.46 9.21
CA ASP A 90 21.36 3.57 10.29
C ASP A 90 22.38 2.42 10.31
N GLY A 91 22.30 1.49 9.33
CA GLY A 91 23.17 0.31 9.28
C GLY A 91 22.70 -0.87 10.17
N THR A 92 21.56 -0.72 10.84
CA THR A 92 20.98 -1.79 11.65
C THR A 92 20.05 -2.66 10.82
N SER A 93 19.75 -3.84 11.35
CA SER A 93 18.75 -4.73 10.75
C SER A 93 17.78 -5.26 11.81
N ALA A 94 16.56 -5.54 11.35
CA ALA A 94 15.52 -6.09 12.20
C ALA A 94 14.84 -7.27 11.51
N THR A 95 14.55 -8.31 12.26
CA THR A 95 13.86 -9.49 11.73
C THR A 95 12.36 -9.35 11.94
N ILE A 96 11.58 -9.69 10.92
CA ILE A 96 10.12 -9.66 10.95
C ILE A 96 9.54 -11.02 10.55
N PRO A 97 8.36 -11.37 11.07
CA PRO A 97 7.71 -12.65 10.75
C PRO A 97 6.96 -12.66 9.42
N SER A 98 6.97 -11.56 8.67
CA SER A 98 6.26 -11.43 7.39
C SER A 98 7.08 -11.97 6.23
N THR A 99 6.42 -12.54 5.23
CA THR A 99 7.05 -12.95 3.98
C THR A 99 7.17 -11.77 3.01
N LEU A 100 8.10 -11.87 2.05
CA LEU A 100 8.20 -10.83 1.00
C LEU A 100 6.95 -10.72 0.14
N ASP A 101 6.23 -11.81 -0.06
CA ASP A 101 4.99 -11.80 -0.86
C ASP A 101 3.85 -11.07 -0.13
N GLN A 102 3.79 -11.17 1.19
CA GLN A 102 2.88 -10.36 2.01
C GLN A 102 3.28 -8.89 1.98
N LEU A 103 4.57 -8.61 2.15
CA LEU A 103 5.08 -7.24 2.14
C LEU A 103 4.87 -6.55 0.78
N GLU A 104 5.01 -7.27 -0.32
CA GLU A 104 4.76 -6.73 -1.66
C GLU A 104 3.33 -6.17 -1.82
N LYS A 105 2.36 -6.79 -1.13
CA LYS A 105 0.97 -6.31 -1.12
C LYS A 105 0.73 -5.14 -0.17
N GLU A 106 1.50 -5.09 0.92
CA GLU A 106 1.35 -4.09 1.97
C GLU A 106 2.16 -2.82 1.73
N MET A 107 3.23 -2.92 0.94
CA MET A 107 4.13 -1.81 0.66
C MET A 107 3.68 -0.99 -0.55
N ASN A 108 3.99 0.30 -0.52
CA ASN A 108 3.69 1.17 -1.64
C ASN A 108 4.52 0.78 -2.88
N PRO A 109 3.89 0.36 -3.99
CA PRO A 109 4.60 -0.07 -5.19
C PRO A 109 5.36 1.06 -5.90
N THR A 110 5.07 2.31 -5.58
CA THR A 110 5.84 3.44 -6.10
C THR A 110 7.17 3.64 -5.37
N SER A 111 7.24 3.21 -4.12
CA SER A 111 8.43 3.35 -3.27
C SER A 111 9.26 2.07 -3.21
N PHE A 112 8.61 0.93 -3.28
CA PHE A 112 9.25 -0.39 -3.16
C PHE A 112 9.11 -1.21 -4.44
N PHE A 113 10.18 -1.89 -4.79
CA PHE A 113 10.24 -2.79 -5.94
C PHE A 113 10.76 -4.16 -5.55
N ARG A 114 10.06 -5.20 -5.98
CA ARG A 114 10.52 -6.58 -5.81
C ARG A 114 11.61 -6.90 -6.83
N ALA A 115 12.86 -6.76 -6.40
CA ALA A 115 14.02 -6.99 -7.26
C ALA A 115 14.14 -8.45 -7.70
N ASN A 116 14.01 -9.37 -6.74
CA ASN A 116 14.04 -10.80 -6.98
C ASN A 116 13.29 -11.56 -5.87
N ARG A 117 13.41 -12.88 -5.84
CA ARG A 117 12.73 -13.72 -4.83
C ARG A 117 13.15 -13.43 -3.39
N GLN A 118 14.33 -12.89 -3.19
CA GLN A 118 14.92 -12.66 -1.88
C GLN A 118 14.99 -11.20 -1.48
N HIS A 119 14.88 -10.27 -2.43
CA HIS A 119 15.09 -8.85 -2.19
C HIS A 119 13.94 -7.98 -2.65
N MET A 120 13.57 -7.03 -1.81
CA MET A 120 12.70 -5.90 -2.12
C MET A 120 13.45 -4.62 -1.75
N ILE A 121 13.51 -3.66 -2.66
CA ILE A 121 14.31 -2.45 -2.54
C ILE A 121 13.45 -1.19 -2.51
N GLN A 122 13.92 -0.18 -1.81
CA GLN A 122 13.28 1.13 -1.76
C GLN A 122 13.99 2.11 -2.69
N VAL A 123 13.20 2.85 -3.48
CA VAL A 123 13.74 3.80 -4.49
C VAL A 123 14.63 4.88 -3.88
N GLY A 124 14.23 5.42 -2.73
CA GLY A 124 14.95 6.52 -2.07
C GLY A 124 16.35 6.17 -1.58
N HIS A 125 16.69 4.89 -1.49
CA HIS A 125 17.96 4.40 -0.96
C HIS A 125 18.82 3.70 -2.00
N ILE A 126 18.45 3.75 -3.26
CA ILE A 126 19.26 3.24 -4.36
C ILE A 126 20.42 4.21 -4.60
N LYS A 127 21.65 3.71 -4.46
CA LYS A 127 22.86 4.48 -4.73
C LYS A 127 23.22 4.47 -6.21
N LYS A 128 23.21 3.28 -6.80
CA LYS A 128 23.65 3.07 -8.19
C LYS A 128 22.99 1.85 -8.80
N VAL A 129 22.71 1.94 -10.07
CA VAL A 129 22.26 0.83 -10.89
C VAL A 129 23.25 0.63 -12.02
N SER A 130 23.78 -0.57 -12.18
CA SER A 130 24.76 -0.93 -13.19
C SER A 130 24.25 -2.09 -14.04
N ASN A 131 24.65 -2.11 -15.31
CA ASN A 131 24.43 -3.30 -16.13
C ASN A 131 25.32 -4.44 -15.62
N TRP A 132 24.73 -5.60 -15.48
CA TRP A 132 25.40 -6.80 -15.05
C TRP A 132 25.41 -7.85 -16.17
N PHE A 133 26.14 -8.90 -15.96
CA PHE A 133 26.26 -10.01 -16.87
C PHE A 133 24.88 -10.58 -17.30
N ASN A 134 24.74 -11.04 -18.53
CA ASN A 134 23.49 -11.59 -19.08
C ASN A 134 22.28 -10.64 -19.04
N TYR A 135 22.50 -9.36 -19.31
CA TYR A 135 21.43 -8.34 -19.32
C TYR A 135 20.69 -8.18 -17.98
N LYS A 136 21.28 -8.62 -16.89
CA LYS A 136 20.81 -8.34 -15.56
C LYS A 136 21.21 -6.94 -15.13
N LEU A 137 20.56 -6.43 -14.09
CA LEU A 137 20.98 -5.19 -13.45
C LEU A 137 21.49 -5.51 -12.04
N LYS A 138 22.54 -4.82 -11.66
CA LYS A 138 23.05 -4.81 -10.29
C LYS A 138 22.67 -3.49 -9.64
N VAL A 139 22.02 -3.58 -8.49
CA VAL A 139 21.61 -2.44 -7.68
C VAL A 139 22.49 -2.37 -6.43
N GLU A 140 23.08 -1.23 -6.21
CA GLU A 140 23.81 -0.91 -4.98
C GLU A 140 22.95 -0.02 -4.10
N MET A 141 22.82 -0.41 -2.85
CA MET A 141 22.06 0.34 -1.86
C MET A 141 22.95 1.25 -1.02
N ASN A 142 22.41 2.40 -0.62
CA ASN A 142 23.10 3.31 0.28
C ASN A 142 23.39 2.63 1.63
N GLY A 143 24.65 2.73 2.08
CA GLY A 143 25.08 2.14 3.34
C GLY A 143 25.40 0.65 3.29
N TYR A 144 25.10 -0.03 2.18
CA TYR A 144 25.27 -1.47 2.02
C TYR A 144 26.00 -1.85 0.73
N PRO A 145 27.24 -1.43 0.56
CA PRO A 145 28.02 -1.71 -0.65
C PRO A 145 28.33 -3.19 -0.85
N GLN A 146 28.19 -3.99 0.19
CA GLN A 146 28.48 -5.44 0.16
C GLN A 146 27.29 -6.26 -0.35
N GLU A 147 26.09 -5.69 -0.33
CA GLU A 147 24.89 -6.37 -0.78
C GLU A 147 24.74 -6.24 -2.30
N GLU A 148 24.83 -7.36 -2.96
CA GLU A 148 24.65 -7.45 -4.41
C GLU A 148 23.20 -7.82 -4.75
N ILE A 149 22.38 -6.83 -5.05
CA ILE A 149 21.00 -7.06 -5.43
C ILE A 149 20.92 -7.15 -6.95
N LEU A 150 20.63 -8.34 -7.45
CA LEU A 150 20.51 -8.57 -8.88
C LEU A 150 19.04 -8.57 -9.32
N ILE A 151 18.76 -7.84 -10.38
CA ILE A 151 17.47 -7.84 -11.03
C ILE A 151 17.57 -8.66 -12.31
N SER A 152 16.65 -9.61 -12.49
CA SER A 152 16.63 -10.48 -13.65
C SER A 152 16.40 -9.68 -14.95
N ARG A 153 16.87 -10.24 -16.07
CA ARG A 153 16.65 -9.66 -17.40
C ARG A 153 15.18 -9.34 -17.66
N GLU A 154 14.28 -10.22 -17.26
CA GLU A 154 12.83 -10.05 -17.46
C GLU A 154 12.28 -8.83 -16.72
N LYS A 155 12.76 -8.59 -15.51
CA LYS A 155 12.35 -7.45 -14.68
C LYS A 155 13.12 -6.17 -14.97
N ALA A 156 14.24 -6.23 -15.67
CA ALA A 156 15.12 -5.08 -15.92
C ALA A 156 14.39 -3.94 -16.64
N ALA A 157 13.59 -4.23 -17.64
CA ALA A 157 12.82 -3.23 -18.37
C ALA A 157 11.74 -2.57 -17.48
N THR A 158 11.03 -3.37 -16.71
CA THR A 158 10.01 -2.90 -15.74
C THR A 158 10.66 -2.06 -14.64
N PHE A 159 11.81 -2.48 -14.15
CA PHE A 159 12.57 -1.75 -13.14
C PHE A 159 13.03 -0.37 -13.64
N LYS A 160 13.55 -0.30 -14.84
CA LYS A 160 13.96 0.98 -15.44
C LYS A 160 12.79 1.95 -15.56
N LYS A 161 11.64 1.47 -16.03
CA LYS A 161 10.41 2.28 -16.10
C LYS A 161 9.92 2.71 -14.73
N TRP A 162 10.05 1.85 -13.73
CA TRP A 162 9.66 2.16 -12.36
C TRP A 162 10.59 3.22 -11.73
N LEU A 163 11.88 3.15 -12.04
CA LEU A 163 12.88 4.09 -11.52
C LEU A 163 12.79 5.47 -12.18
N ASP A 164 12.36 5.52 -13.43
CA ASP A 164 12.28 6.73 -14.27
C ASP A 164 10.95 7.51 -14.10
N ARG A 165 10.25 7.28 -13.04
CA ARG A 165 8.98 7.97 -12.73
C ARG A 165 9.19 9.34 -12.11
#